data_8791d3247dd9dd934ea181e21bb7a35e
#
_entry.id   8791d3247dd9dd934ea181e21bb7a35e
#
_cell.length_a   1.000
_cell.length_b   1.000
_cell.length_c   1.000
_cell.angle_alpha   90.00
_cell.angle_beta   90.00
_cell.angle_gamma   90.00
#
_symmetry.space_group_name_H-M   'P 1'
#
loop_
_entity.id
_entity.type
_entity.pdbx_description
1 polymer ?
#
loop_
_entity_poly.entity_id
_entity_poly.type
_entity_poly.pdbx_seq_one_letter_code
_entity_poly.pdbx_strand_id
1 'polypeptide(L)'
;HQSTWTSDLARFGFKYVGLAVLRFMMGNASSERILENMKLSELPEGYKVSGYQEAYREDAIRIIHDSFKDTQDALYDVRFKSIEGTTDVINKVVDSIYGEFLPEVTSVLLYNDKPAGFAFANITGGKIANIPLVAIEKPHRGKGFSEHLLNRSIKTIVDWTKIGKRAFTEVNVTTETNNYKALKLYRRIGFKEDFCYPQAYLVQKR
;
A
#
# COMPACT_ATOMS: atom_id res chain seq x y z
N HIS A 1 -5.82 -23.92 14.74
CA HIS A 1 -4.55 -24.54 15.14
C HIS A 1 -3.53 -23.43 15.34
N GLN A 2 -3.25 -23.05 16.60
CA GLN A 2 -2.05 -22.29 16.92
C GLN A 2 -0.86 -23.24 16.64
N SER A 3 0.01 -22.87 15.71
CA SER A 3 1.17 -23.69 15.43
C SER A 3 2.13 -23.63 16.62
N THR A 4 2.74 -24.75 16.98
CA THR A 4 3.67 -24.87 18.12
C THR A 4 4.84 -23.90 18.04
N TRP A 5 5.29 -23.54 16.81
CA TRP A 5 6.41 -22.62 16.60
C TRP A 5 6.18 -21.19 17.13
N THR A 6 4.91 -20.71 17.18
CA THR A 6 4.61 -19.37 17.74
C THR A 6 4.89 -19.32 19.24
N SER A 7 4.55 -20.42 19.96
CA SER A 7 4.85 -20.54 21.38
C SER A 7 6.35 -20.62 21.66
N ASP A 8 7.09 -21.32 20.81
CA ASP A 8 8.54 -21.49 20.95
C ASP A 8 9.28 -20.15 20.72
N LEU A 9 8.91 -19.42 19.66
CA LEU A 9 9.51 -18.11 19.40
C LEU A 9 9.14 -17.08 20.47
N ALA A 10 7.94 -17.16 21.07
CA ALA A 10 7.56 -16.27 22.17
C ALA A 10 8.48 -16.44 23.40
N ARG A 11 8.96 -17.67 23.68
CA ARG A 11 9.94 -17.94 24.76
C ARG A 11 11.27 -17.26 24.51
N PHE A 12 11.65 -17.02 23.26
CA PHE A 12 12.83 -16.27 22.86
C PHE A 12 12.61 -14.75 22.80
N GLY A 13 11.44 -14.26 23.24
CA GLY A 13 11.13 -12.84 23.30
C GLY A 13 10.56 -12.24 22.01
N PHE A 14 10.25 -13.08 21.01
CA PHE A 14 9.55 -12.61 19.82
C PHE A 14 8.13 -12.16 20.16
N LYS A 15 7.73 -11.06 19.53
CA LYS A 15 6.35 -10.59 19.49
C LYS A 15 5.76 -10.81 18.10
N TYR A 16 4.44 -10.73 17.99
CA TYR A 16 3.71 -10.98 16.75
C TYR A 16 2.78 -9.83 16.42
N VAL A 17 2.68 -9.53 15.14
CA VAL A 17 1.60 -8.76 14.55
C VAL A 17 0.87 -9.65 13.56
N GLY A 18 -0.46 -9.61 13.55
CA GLY A 18 -1.25 -10.27 12.53
C GLY A 18 -1.29 -9.40 11.28
N LEU A 19 -1.00 -9.98 10.12
CA LEU A 19 -1.13 -9.33 8.83
C LEU A 19 -2.28 -9.97 8.05
N ALA A 20 -3.16 -9.14 7.51
CA ALA A 20 -4.25 -9.53 6.62
C ALA A 20 -3.88 -9.20 5.18
N VAL A 21 -3.99 -10.19 4.31
CA VAL A 21 -3.89 -10.02 2.85
C VAL A 21 -5.30 -9.87 2.29
N LEU A 22 -5.50 -8.82 1.50
CA LEU A 22 -6.76 -8.59 0.80
C LEU A 22 -6.50 -8.56 -0.70
N ARG A 23 -7.45 -9.11 -1.47
CA ARG A 23 -7.38 -9.21 -2.93
C ARG A 23 -8.54 -8.50 -3.61
N PHE A 24 -8.21 -7.80 -4.67
CA PHE A 24 -9.17 -7.34 -5.66
C PHE A 24 -9.00 -8.23 -6.91
N MET A 25 -9.99 -9.06 -7.19
CA MET A 25 -9.94 -10.04 -8.29
C MET A 25 -10.39 -9.39 -9.59
N MET A 26 -9.56 -9.45 -10.64
CA MET A 26 -9.93 -9.03 -11.99
C MET A 26 -11.03 -9.94 -12.54
N GLY A 27 -11.97 -9.36 -13.29
CA GLY A 27 -13.11 -10.09 -13.82
C GLY A 27 -14.17 -10.47 -12.77
N ASN A 28 -13.97 -10.12 -11.50
CA ASN A 28 -14.99 -10.28 -10.47
C ASN A 28 -16.01 -9.14 -10.59
N ALA A 29 -17.18 -9.43 -11.18
CA ALA A 29 -18.23 -8.45 -11.43
C ALA A 29 -18.64 -7.66 -10.18
N SER A 30 -18.61 -8.26 -8.98
CA SER A 30 -18.94 -7.59 -7.73
C SER A 30 -17.89 -6.53 -7.36
N SER A 31 -16.60 -6.89 -7.44
CA SER A 31 -15.49 -5.97 -7.13
C SER A 31 -15.39 -4.82 -8.12
N GLU A 32 -15.50 -5.12 -9.42
CA GLU A 32 -15.46 -4.10 -10.48
C GLU A 32 -16.67 -3.16 -10.38
N ARG A 33 -17.88 -3.68 -10.11
CA ARG A 33 -19.08 -2.87 -9.90
C ARG A 33 -18.96 -1.92 -8.71
N ILE A 34 -18.35 -2.36 -7.61
CA ILE A 34 -18.05 -1.49 -6.47
C ILE A 34 -17.12 -0.36 -6.90
N LEU A 35 -16.04 -0.67 -7.59
CA LEU A 35 -15.06 0.30 -8.06
C LEU A 35 -15.69 1.31 -9.05
N GLU A 36 -16.49 0.85 -10.00
CA GLU A 36 -17.16 1.69 -11.01
C GLU A 36 -18.18 2.65 -10.38
N ASN A 37 -18.95 2.17 -9.40
CA ASN A 37 -19.98 2.96 -8.73
C ASN A 37 -19.46 3.77 -7.54
N MET A 38 -18.15 3.72 -7.26
CA MET A 38 -17.57 4.44 -6.15
C MET A 38 -17.67 5.94 -6.38
N LYS A 39 -18.44 6.60 -5.52
CA LYS A 39 -18.55 8.06 -5.49
C LYS A 39 -17.42 8.60 -4.62
N LEU A 40 -16.39 9.14 -5.27
CA LEU A 40 -15.36 9.91 -4.58
C LEU A 40 -15.88 11.34 -4.34
N SER A 41 -15.49 11.92 -3.21
CA SER A 41 -15.70 13.36 -2.99
C SER A 41 -14.90 14.15 -4.03
N GLU A 42 -15.34 15.37 -4.36
CA GLU A 42 -14.49 16.25 -5.15
C GLU A 42 -13.21 16.57 -4.40
N LEU A 43 -12.12 16.66 -5.15
CA LEU A 43 -10.85 17.09 -4.57
C LEU A 43 -10.94 18.60 -4.26
N PRO A 44 -10.60 19.02 -3.04
CA PRO A 44 -10.55 20.43 -2.72
C PRO A 44 -9.56 21.20 -3.62
N GLU A 45 -9.72 22.51 -3.69
CA GLU A 45 -8.81 23.37 -4.43
C GLU A 45 -7.35 23.14 -4.08
N GLY A 46 -6.49 23.17 -5.08
CA GLY A 46 -5.06 22.90 -4.97
C GLY A 46 -4.68 21.41 -4.96
N TYR A 47 -5.65 20.49 -4.86
CA TYR A 47 -5.37 19.05 -4.90
C TYR A 47 -5.62 18.44 -6.27
N LYS A 48 -4.73 17.54 -6.67
CA LYS A 48 -4.90 16.66 -7.84
C LYS A 48 -4.24 15.31 -7.61
N VAL A 49 -4.67 14.29 -8.36
CA VAL A 49 -4.04 12.97 -8.36
C VAL A 49 -3.41 12.71 -9.73
N SER A 50 -2.15 12.28 -9.73
CA SER A 50 -1.35 11.99 -10.94
C SER A 50 -0.67 10.62 -10.85
N GLY A 51 0.05 10.23 -11.92
CA GLY A 51 1.01 9.14 -11.91
C GLY A 51 2.32 9.56 -11.26
N TYR A 52 3.15 8.57 -10.94
CA TYR A 52 4.48 8.80 -10.40
C TYR A 52 5.42 9.40 -11.47
N GLN A 53 6.28 10.29 -11.02
CA GLN A 53 7.40 10.82 -11.79
C GLN A 53 8.67 10.69 -10.95
N GLU A 54 9.82 10.48 -11.59
CA GLU A 54 11.10 10.31 -10.89
C GLU A 54 11.46 11.50 -10.00
N ALA A 55 11.07 12.71 -10.40
CA ALA A 55 11.25 13.91 -9.61
C ALA A 55 10.58 13.88 -8.22
N TYR A 56 9.67 12.92 -7.99
CA TYR A 56 8.96 12.77 -6.70
C TYR A 56 9.66 11.81 -5.73
N ARG A 57 10.80 11.21 -6.10
CA ARG A 57 11.49 10.18 -5.30
C ARG A 57 11.84 10.68 -3.89
N GLU A 58 12.44 11.84 -3.78
CA GLU A 58 12.84 12.43 -2.49
C GLU A 58 11.62 12.74 -1.60
N ASP A 59 10.56 13.29 -2.16
CA ASP A 59 9.31 13.51 -1.43
C ASP A 59 8.69 12.19 -0.98
N ALA A 60 8.75 11.15 -1.80
CA ALA A 60 8.26 9.83 -1.44
C ALA A 60 9.01 9.27 -0.24
N ILE A 61 10.35 9.34 -0.24
CA ILE A 61 11.19 8.92 0.89
C ILE A 61 10.78 9.65 2.16
N ARG A 62 10.70 10.97 2.11
CA ARG A 62 10.32 11.81 3.26
C ARG A 62 8.92 11.46 3.79
N ILE A 63 7.92 11.41 2.90
CA ILE A 63 6.52 11.16 3.28
C ILE A 63 6.33 9.74 3.82
N ILE A 64 6.96 8.74 3.23
CA ILE A 64 6.91 7.36 3.71
C ILE A 64 7.60 7.25 5.06
N HIS A 65 8.83 7.79 5.22
CA HIS A 65 9.51 7.79 6.50
C HIS A 65 8.65 8.40 7.61
N ASP A 66 8.14 9.62 7.42
CA ASP A 66 7.32 10.32 8.40
C ASP A 66 5.97 9.64 8.68
N SER A 67 5.51 8.82 7.74
CA SER A 67 4.26 8.07 7.89
C SER A 67 4.43 6.77 8.65
N PHE A 68 5.61 6.12 8.58
CA PHE A 68 5.80 4.76 9.07
C PHE A 68 6.73 4.67 10.30
N LYS A 69 7.65 5.62 10.53
CA LYS A 69 8.69 5.54 11.58
C LYS A 69 8.18 5.23 12.99
N ASP A 70 6.96 5.67 13.32
CA ASP A 70 6.35 5.51 14.63
C ASP A 70 5.17 4.51 14.63
N THR A 71 5.04 3.71 13.57
CA THR A 71 3.96 2.72 13.43
C THR A 71 4.43 1.31 13.76
N GLN A 72 3.48 0.37 13.75
CA GLN A 72 3.81 -1.06 13.90
C GLN A 72 4.66 -1.59 12.74
N ASP A 73 4.52 -1.02 11.52
CA ASP A 73 5.37 -1.39 10.38
C ASP A 73 6.85 -1.27 10.73
N ALA A 74 7.26 -0.21 11.43
CA ALA A 74 8.65 -0.01 11.87
C ALA A 74 9.11 -0.97 12.99
N LEU A 75 8.22 -1.79 13.54
CA LEU A 75 8.60 -2.83 14.48
C LEU A 75 9.08 -4.10 13.77
N TYR A 76 8.47 -4.47 12.66
CA TYR A 76 8.86 -5.65 11.91
C TYR A 76 9.70 -5.34 10.65
N ASP A 77 9.66 -4.12 10.14
CA ASP A 77 10.64 -3.60 9.18
C ASP A 77 11.37 -2.37 9.76
N VAL A 78 12.48 -2.63 10.42
CA VAL A 78 13.25 -1.60 11.13
C VAL A 78 13.83 -0.51 10.22
N ARG A 79 13.83 -0.71 8.91
CA ARG A 79 14.31 0.26 7.92
C ARG A 79 13.46 1.53 7.95
N PHE A 80 12.17 1.44 8.28
CA PHE A 80 11.31 2.62 8.42
C PHE A 80 11.65 3.52 9.62
N LYS A 81 12.51 3.08 10.56
CA LYS A 81 12.94 3.90 11.70
C LYS A 81 13.94 4.98 11.34
N SER A 82 14.61 4.87 10.20
CA SER A 82 15.59 5.86 9.74
C SER A 82 15.30 6.31 8.31
N ILE A 83 15.78 7.50 7.98
CA ILE A 83 15.63 8.03 6.63
C ILE A 83 16.46 7.21 5.63
N GLU A 84 17.66 6.77 6.02
CA GLU A 84 18.54 5.94 5.20
C GLU A 84 17.89 4.58 4.89
N GLY A 85 17.30 3.94 5.89
CA GLY A 85 16.59 2.68 5.73
C GLY A 85 15.35 2.84 4.84
N THR A 86 14.59 3.93 5.01
CA THR A 86 13.44 4.24 4.14
C THR A 86 13.91 4.53 2.71
N THR A 87 15.03 5.24 2.54
CA THR A 87 15.64 5.47 1.23
C THR A 87 15.97 4.15 0.53
N ASP A 88 16.57 3.20 1.24
CA ASP A 88 16.85 1.85 0.71
C ASP A 88 15.57 1.15 0.23
N VAL A 89 14.49 1.20 1.03
CA VAL A 89 13.20 0.60 0.67
C VAL A 89 12.62 1.24 -0.59
N ILE A 90 12.53 2.57 -0.64
CA ILE A 90 11.93 3.29 -1.78
C ILE A 90 12.75 3.10 -3.04
N ASN A 91 14.08 3.18 -2.96
CA ASN A 91 14.95 2.90 -4.09
C ASN A 91 14.72 1.48 -4.63
N LYS A 92 14.69 0.46 -3.78
CA LYS A 92 14.43 -0.92 -4.19
C LYS A 92 13.05 -1.13 -4.82
N VAL A 93 12.03 -0.38 -4.38
CA VAL A 93 10.71 -0.39 -5.03
C VAL A 93 10.78 0.24 -6.41
N VAL A 94 11.30 1.47 -6.52
CA VAL A 94 11.32 2.25 -7.76
C VAL A 94 12.29 1.66 -8.79
N ASP A 95 13.42 1.12 -8.34
CA ASP A 95 14.41 0.47 -9.20
C ASP A 95 14.04 -1.00 -9.55
N SER A 96 12.81 -1.42 -9.23
CA SER A 96 12.25 -2.74 -9.56
C SER A 96 12.97 -3.94 -8.91
N ILE A 97 13.68 -3.74 -7.79
CA ILE A 97 14.33 -4.82 -7.04
C ILE A 97 13.30 -5.68 -6.29
N TYR A 98 12.21 -5.07 -5.81
CA TYR A 98 11.11 -5.74 -5.13
C TYR A 98 9.93 -6.06 -6.06
N GLY A 99 10.24 -6.37 -7.32
CA GLY A 99 9.26 -6.60 -8.37
C GLY A 99 9.16 -5.39 -9.31
N GLU A 100 8.60 -5.62 -10.50
CA GLU A 100 8.51 -4.58 -11.53
C GLU A 100 7.68 -3.39 -11.05
N PHE A 101 8.31 -2.23 -10.94
CA PHE A 101 7.65 -0.99 -10.56
C PHE A 101 6.71 -0.49 -11.66
N LEU A 102 5.54 0.00 -11.28
CA LEU A 102 4.51 0.49 -12.19
C LEU A 102 4.27 2.00 -11.99
N PRO A 103 5.10 2.88 -12.58
CA PRO A 103 4.99 4.33 -12.35
C PRO A 103 3.65 4.93 -12.81
N GLU A 104 3.07 4.46 -13.92
CA GLU A 104 1.77 4.93 -14.40
C GLU A 104 0.61 4.52 -13.49
N VAL A 105 0.73 3.37 -12.80
CA VAL A 105 -0.26 2.85 -11.84
C VAL A 105 -0.06 3.46 -10.46
N THR A 106 1.19 3.71 -10.07
CA THR A 106 1.52 4.40 -8.80
C THR A 106 0.85 5.76 -8.77
N SER A 107 -0.03 5.97 -7.79
CA SER A 107 -0.78 7.20 -7.65
C SER A 107 -0.09 8.16 -6.70
N VAL A 108 -0.06 9.43 -7.08
CA VAL A 108 0.53 10.52 -6.29
C VAL A 108 -0.53 11.58 -6.05
N LEU A 109 -0.79 11.90 -4.78
CA LEU A 109 -1.55 13.08 -4.38
C LEU A 109 -0.62 14.29 -4.48
N LEU A 110 -1.03 15.30 -5.20
CA LEU A 110 -0.35 16.59 -5.27
C LEU A 110 -1.20 17.65 -4.56
N TYR A 111 -0.54 18.53 -3.84
CA TYR A 111 -1.09 19.76 -3.29
C TYR A 111 -0.24 20.94 -3.75
N ASN A 112 -0.82 21.86 -4.52
CA ASN A 112 -0.11 22.98 -5.16
C ASN A 112 1.15 22.48 -5.91
N ASP A 113 0.98 21.44 -6.73
CA ASP A 113 2.00 20.76 -7.53
C ASP A 113 3.12 20.04 -6.74
N LYS A 114 3.02 19.95 -5.41
CA LYS A 114 3.98 19.22 -4.57
C LYS A 114 3.39 17.91 -4.08
N PRO A 115 4.16 16.82 -4.04
CA PRO A 115 3.70 15.54 -3.50
C PRO A 115 3.26 15.66 -2.03
N ALA A 116 2.08 15.13 -1.73
CA ALA A 116 1.46 15.08 -0.41
C ALA A 116 1.00 13.66 -0.01
N GLY A 117 1.16 12.68 -0.90
CA GLY A 117 0.84 11.29 -0.62
C GLY A 117 1.08 10.38 -1.81
N PHE A 118 1.22 9.07 -1.53
CA PHE A 118 1.54 8.04 -2.51
C PHE A 118 0.75 6.76 -2.26
N ALA A 119 0.43 6.07 -3.35
CA ALA A 119 0.07 4.65 -3.36
C ALA A 119 0.96 3.98 -4.40
N PHE A 120 2.02 3.31 -3.94
CA PHE A 120 2.98 2.62 -4.79
C PHE A 120 2.37 1.35 -5.36
N ALA A 121 2.73 1.02 -6.59
CA ALA A 121 2.28 -0.20 -7.25
C ALA A 121 3.46 -0.91 -7.95
N ASN A 122 3.53 -2.23 -7.77
CA ASN A 122 4.52 -3.08 -8.42
C ASN A 122 3.91 -4.44 -8.78
N ILE A 123 4.65 -5.26 -9.53
CA ILE A 123 4.33 -6.65 -9.80
C ILE A 123 5.32 -7.52 -9.07
N THR A 124 4.83 -8.33 -8.14
CA THR A 124 5.66 -9.24 -7.34
C THR A 124 5.80 -10.62 -7.94
N GLY A 125 4.99 -10.97 -8.92
CA GLY A 125 5.06 -12.24 -9.64
C GLY A 125 3.91 -12.44 -10.62
N GLY A 126 4.23 -12.95 -11.82
CA GLY A 126 3.26 -13.32 -12.82
C GLY A 126 2.33 -12.18 -13.25
N LYS A 127 1.05 -12.33 -12.97
CA LYS A 127 -0.02 -11.36 -13.28
C LYS A 127 -0.63 -10.72 -12.04
N ILE A 128 0.11 -10.69 -10.95
CA ILE A 128 -0.33 -10.15 -9.66
C ILE A 128 0.27 -8.76 -9.47
N ALA A 129 -0.58 -7.75 -9.43
CA ALA A 129 -0.18 -6.43 -9.00
C ALA A 129 -0.25 -6.33 -7.46
N ASN A 130 0.62 -5.54 -6.87
CA ASN A 130 0.64 -5.31 -5.44
C ASN A 130 0.71 -3.80 -5.16
N ILE A 131 0.04 -3.34 -4.11
CA ILE A 131 0.14 -1.97 -3.59
C ILE A 131 0.79 -2.05 -2.21
N PRO A 132 2.14 -2.04 -2.15
CA PRO A 132 2.87 -2.30 -0.91
C PRO A 132 2.85 -1.15 0.10
N LEU A 133 2.74 0.09 -0.38
CA LEU A 133 2.86 1.30 0.45
C LEU A 133 1.79 2.31 0.07
N VAL A 134 1.02 2.76 1.06
CA VAL A 134 0.07 3.87 0.93
C VAL A 134 0.31 4.85 2.07
N ALA A 135 0.63 6.09 1.75
CA ALA A 135 0.88 7.12 2.73
C ALA A 135 0.32 8.48 2.29
N ILE A 136 -0.19 9.22 3.26
CA ILE A 136 -0.58 10.63 3.11
C ILE A 136 0.18 11.43 4.16
N GLU A 137 0.79 12.51 3.74
CA GLU A 137 1.49 13.44 4.63
C GLU A 137 0.53 13.99 5.71
N LYS A 138 1.01 14.11 6.94
CA LYS A 138 0.18 14.39 8.13
C LYS A 138 -0.81 15.55 7.98
N PRO A 139 -0.45 16.74 7.42
CA PRO A 139 -1.38 17.87 7.26
C PRO A 139 -2.54 17.59 6.29
N HIS A 140 -2.41 16.56 5.45
CA HIS A 140 -3.37 16.22 4.41
C HIS A 140 -4.25 15.01 4.76
N ARG A 141 -4.07 14.40 5.94
CA ARG A 141 -4.83 13.21 6.38
C ARG A 141 -6.27 13.55 6.76
N GLY A 142 -7.11 12.50 6.80
CA GLY A 142 -8.52 12.64 7.25
C GLY A 142 -9.50 13.17 6.21
N LYS A 143 -9.07 13.44 4.99
CA LYS A 143 -9.87 14.03 3.89
C LYS A 143 -10.28 13.03 2.81
N GLY A 144 -10.11 11.71 3.05
CA GLY A 144 -10.49 10.68 2.07
C GLY A 144 -9.48 10.46 0.93
N PHE A 145 -8.35 11.14 0.90
CA PHE A 145 -7.41 11.08 -0.24
C PHE A 145 -6.84 9.70 -0.53
N SER A 146 -6.72 8.82 0.47
CA SER A 146 -6.29 7.43 0.22
C SER A 146 -7.26 6.68 -0.70
N GLU A 147 -8.57 7.01 -0.67
CA GLU A 147 -9.56 6.45 -1.60
C GLU A 147 -9.30 6.89 -3.03
N HIS A 148 -8.96 8.16 -3.24
CA HIS A 148 -8.61 8.70 -4.56
C HIS A 148 -7.37 8.02 -5.14
N LEU A 149 -6.32 7.88 -4.32
CA LEU A 149 -5.08 7.22 -4.74
C LEU A 149 -5.33 5.77 -5.15
N LEU A 150 -5.96 5.00 -4.27
CA LEU A 150 -6.24 3.57 -4.52
C LEU A 150 -7.22 3.38 -5.69
N ASN A 151 -8.29 4.18 -5.75
CA ASN A 151 -9.25 4.11 -6.86
C ASN A 151 -8.56 4.34 -8.20
N ARG A 152 -7.71 5.37 -8.32
CA ARG A 152 -6.95 5.63 -9.54
C ARG A 152 -6.03 4.45 -9.88
N SER A 153 -5.23 3.95 -8.92
CA SER A 153 -4.32 2.84 -9.17
C SER A 153 -5.05 1.59 -9.66
N ILE A 154 -6.15 1.21 -8.99
CA ILE A 154 -6.90 0.01 -9.33
C ILE A 154 -7.64 0.19 -10.66
N LYS A 155 -8.24 1.35 -10.93
CA LYS A 155 -8.86 1.65 -12.23
C LYS A 155 -7.85 1.54 -13.37
N THR A 156 -6.65 2.09 -13.20
CA THR A 156 -5.59 1.98 -14.21
C THR A 156 -5.25 0.51 -14.49
N ILE A 157 -5.15 -0.35 -13.47
CA ILE A 157 -4.89 -1.78 -13.63
C ILE A 157 -6.06 -2.49 -14.35
N VAL A 158 -7.30 -2.18 -13.98
CA VAL A 158 -8.50 -2.73 -14.61
C VAL A 158 -8.56 -2.32 -16.08
N ASP A 159 -8.33 -1.04 -16.38
CA ASP A 159 -8.34 -0.52 -17.76
C ASP A 159 -7.24 -1.16 -18.60
N TRP A 160 -6.02 -1.29 -18.08
CA TRP A 160 -4.93 -1.98 -18.78
C TRP A 160 -5.28 -3.42 -19.11
N THR A 161 -5.95 -4.12 -18.19
CA THR A 161 -6.41 -5.48 -18.41
C THR A 161 -7.50 -5.54 -19.48
N LYS A 162 -8.47 -4.62 -19.44
CA LYS A 162 -9.60 -4.56 -20.40
C LYS A 162 -9.13 -4.24 -21.82
N ILE A 163 -8.18 -3.32 -21.98
CA ILE A 163 -7.65 -2.93 -23.31
C ILE A 163 -6.52 -3.84 -23.80
N GLY A 164 -6.14 -4.85 -23.03
CA GLY A 164 -5.06 -5.79 -23.40
C GLY A 164 -3.65 -5.21 -23.32
N LYS A 165 -3.45 -4.03 -22.73
CA LYS A 165 -2.10 -3.46 -22.51
C LYS A 165 -1.26 -4.36 -21.61
N ARG A 166 -1.88 -4.89 -20.54
CA ARG A 166 -1.28 -5.88 -19.64
C ARG A 166 -2.37 -6.64 -18.89
N ALA A 167 -2.27 -7.96 -18.89
CA ALA A 167 -3.23 -8.81 -18.20
C ALA A 167 -2.84 -8.97 -16.72
N PHE A 168 -3.73 -8.58 -15.82
CA PHE A 168 -3.65 -8.88 -14.41
C PHE A 168 -4.75 -9.86 -14.00
N THR A 169 -4.48 -10.69 -12.99
CA THR A 169 -5.47 -11.56 -12.37
C THR A 169 -6.01 -10.99 -11.08
N GLU A 170 -5.18 -10.25 -10.36
CA GLU A 170 -5.55 -9.65 -9.08
C GLU A 170 -4.65 -8.47 -8.69
N VAL A 171 -5.15 -7.66 -7.76
CA VAL A 171 -4.36 -6.66 -7.03
C VAL A 171 -4.37 -7.05 -5.56
N ASN A 172 -3.20 -7.09 -4.92
CA ASN A 172 -3.05 -7.40 -3.52
C ASN A 172 -2.68 -6.18 -2.70
N VAL A 173 -3.18 -6.15 -1.46
CA VAL A 173 -2.75 -5.24 -0.40
C VAL A 173 -2.56 -6.04 0.88
N THR A 174 -1.65 -5.59 1.74
CA THR A 174 -1.44 -6.18 3.06
C THR A 174 -1.50 -5.08 4.12
N THR A 175 -2.15 -5.36 5.25
CA THR A 175 -2.20 -4.45 6.39
C THR A 175 -2.30 -5.25 7.69
N GLU A 176 -2.05 -4.62 8.82
CA GLU A 176 -2.24 -5.27 10.12
C GLU A 176 -3.71 -5.60 10.36
N THR A 177 -3.96 -6.73 11.02
CA THR A 177 -5.32 -7.21 11.33
C THR A 177 -6.09 -6.28 12.27
N ASN A 178 -5.40 -5.41 13.00
CA ASN A 178 -5.97 -4.39 13.89
C ASN A 178 -6.04 -2.99 13.24
N ASN A 179 -5.59 -2.83 11.99
CA ASN A 179 -5.72 -1.58 11.24
C ASN A 179 -7.12 -1.46 10.62
N TYR A 180 -8.14 -1.30 11.48
CA TYR A 180 -9.55 -1.24 11.05
C TYR A 180 -9.84 -0.14 10.03
N LYS A 181 -9.07 0.97 10.05
CA LYS A 181 -9.24 2.06 9.07
C LYS A 181 -8.84 1.61 7.67
N ALA A 182 -7.68 0.96 7.53
CA ALA A 182 -7.23 0.43 6.26
C ALA A 182 -8.13 -0.72 5.78
N LEU A 183 -8.49 -1.67 6.65
CA LEU A 183 -9.40 -2.77 6.32
C LEU A 183 -10.76 -2.24 5.80
N LYS A 184 -11.34 -1.23 6.47
CA LYS A 184 -12.59 -0.60 6.04
C LYS A 184 -12.43 0.08 4.68
N LEU A 185 -11.31 0.77 4.46
CA LEU A 185 -10.99 1.43 3.20
C LEU A 185 -10.90 0.41 2.06
N TYR A 186 -10.12 -0.64 2.22
CA TYR A 186 -9.94 -1.67 1.19
C TYR A 186 -11.26 -2.39 0.84
N ARG A 187 -12.08 -2.76 1.85
CA ARG A 187 -13.40 -3.35 1.62
C ARG A 187 -14.33 -2.42 0.81
N ARG A 188 -14.30 -1.11 1.09
CA ARG A 188 -15.09 -0.12 0.35
C ARG A 188 -14.70 0.00 -1.12
N ILE A 189 -13.45 -0.27 -1.46
CA ILE A 189 -12.93 -0.24 -2.84
C ILE A 189 -13.22 -1.55 -3.58
N GLY A 190 -13.64 -2.60 -2.86
CA GLY A 190 -13.99 -3.90 -3.46
C GLY A 190 -12.99 -5.01 -3.20
N PHE A 191 -11.97 -4.78 -2.36
CA PHE A 191 -11.10 -5.85 -1.89
C PHE A 191 -11.85 -6.79 -0.95
N LYS A 192 -11.47 -8.06 -0.99
CA LYS A 192 -11.92 -9.11 -0.06
C LYS A 192 -10.72 -9.67 0.70
N GLU A 193 -10.92 -9.95 1.98
CA GLU A 193 -9.92 -10.65 2.78
C GLU A 193 -9.75 -12.06 2.26
N ASP A 194 -8.50 -12.48 2.13
CA ASP A 194 -8.12 -13.80 1.66
C ASP A 194 -7.60 -14.64 2.81
N PHE A 195 -6.47 -14.25 3.41
CA PHE A 195 -5.91 -14.93 4.56
C PHE A 195 -5.19 -13.95 5.50
N CYS A 196 -4.91 -14.44 6.71
CA CYS A 196 -4.09 -13.74 7.69
C CYS A 196 -2.91 -14.61 8.09
N TYR A 197 -1.78 -13.98 8.38
CA TYR A 197 -0.60 -14.66 8.91
C TYR A 197 0.08 -13.84 10.01
N PRO A 198 0.75 -14.49 10.97
CA PRO A 198 1.54 -13.79 11.98
C PRO A 198 2.91 -13.41 11.42
N GLN A 199 3.31 -12.16 11.62
CA GLN A 199 4.66 -11.68 11.40
C GLN A 199 5.38 -11.57 12.75
N ALA A 200 6.47 -12.32 12.94
CA ALA A 200 7.26 -12.25 14.15
C ALA A 200 8.29 -11.10 14.08
N TYR A 201 8.54 -10.46 15.21
CA TYR A 201 9.60 -9.46 15.34
C TYR A 201 10.20 -9.46 16.74
N LEU A 202 11.47 -9.06 16.84
CA LEU A 202 12.15 -8.85 18.12
C LEU A 202 12.15 -7.36 18.47
N VAL A 203 11.71 -7.05 19.68
CA VAL A 203 11.89 -5.70 20.24
C VAL A 203 13.36 -5.55 20.62
N GLN A 204 14.11 -4.73 19.88
CA GLN A 204 15.45 -4.36 20.30
C GLN A 204 15.37 -3.65 21.65
N LYS A 205 15.97 -4.24 22.68
CA LYS A 205 16.19 -3.53 23.95
C LYS A 205 17.16 -2.38 23.65
N ARG A 206 16.74 -1.16 23.97
CA ARG A 206 17.62 0.01 23.95
C ARG A 206 18.70 -0.14 25.00
#